data_2ce712580458ceff38160a6443fa562f
#
_entry.id   2ce712580458ceff38160a6443fa562f
#
_cell.length_a   1.000
_cell.length_b   1.000
_cell.length_c   1.000
_cell.angle_alpha   90.00
_cell.angle_beta   90.00
_cell.angle_gamma   90.00
#
_symmetry.space_group_name_H-M   'P 1'
#
loop_
_entity.id
_entity.type
_entity.pdbx_description
1 polymer ?
#
loop_
_entity_poly.entity_id
_entity_poly.type
_entity_poly.pdbx_seq_one_letter_code
_entity_poly.pdbx_strand_id
1 'polypeptide(L)'
;EVIKREQCHEVELEIRRSSDVLKEIIKQHSNNPIVLKMDIEGAEYECVKDIDKAGLLKKIDIVFMEWHIKGYKQITDILEKNGFIWFNEKLSGNSGFIRAYRKSV
;
A
#
# COMPACT_ATOMS: atom_id res chain seq x y z
N GLU A 1 6.07 -22.78 21.37
CA GLU A 1 5.65 -23.93 20.58
C GLU A 1 6.69 -24.29 19.52
N VAL A 2 7.04 -25.55 19.44
CA VAL A 2 8.05 -26.02 18.48
C VAL A 2 7.35 -26.64 17.28
N ILE A 3 7.59 -26.07 16.11
CA ILE A 3 7.08 -26.60 14.86
C ILE A 3 8.02 -27.72 14.40
N LYS A 4 7.51 -28.92 14.24
CA LYS A 4 8.30 -30.03 13.75
C LYS A 4 8.58 -29.86 12.26
N ARG A 5 9.83 -30.13 11.84
CA ARG A 5 10.23 -29.97 10.45
C ARG A 5 9.41 -30.77 9.45
N GLU A 6 9.05 -31.97 9.81
CA GLU A 6 8.23 -32.84 8.96
C GLU A 6 6.83 -32.30 8.73
N GLN A 7 6.41 -31.26 9.48
CA GLN A 7 5.13 -30.57 9.29
C GLN A 7 5.27 -29.31 8.44
N CYS A 8 6.51 -28.94 8.07
CA CYS A 8 6.79 -27.78 7.26
C CYS A 8 6.91 -28.18 5.79
N HIS A 9 6.30 -27.39 4.94
CA HIS A 9 6.40 -27.57 3.49
C HIS A 9 7.06 -26.32 2.90
N GLU A 10 8.00 -26.52 1.98
CA GLU A 10 8.55 -25.44 1.21
C GLU A 10 7.63 -25.17 0.03
N VAL A 11 7.31 -23.90 -0.18
CA VAL A 11 6.48 -23.46 -1.30
C VAL A 11 7.23 -22.36 -2.03
N GLU A 12 7.37 -22.51 -3.33
CA GLU A 12 7.88 -21.44 -4.16
C GLU A 12 6.77 -20.44 -4.44
N LEU A 13 7.02 -19.17 -4.15
CA LEU A 13 6.09 -18.09 -4.42
C LEU A 13 6.77 -17.07 -5.32
N GLU A 14 6.02 -16.59 -6.29
CA GLU A 14 6.46 -15.48 -7.11
C GLU A 14 6.30 -14.18 -6.34
N ILE A 15 7.38 -13.41 -6.23
CA ILE A 15 7.35 -12.08 -5.65
C ILE A 15 7.53 -11.08 -6.78
N ARG A 16 6.57 -10.15 -6.91
CA ARG A 16 6.59 -9.13 -7.94
C ARG A 16 6.61 -7.74 -7.32
N ARG A 17 7.24 -6.81 -8.00
CA ARG A 17 7.24 -5.41 -7.59
C ARG A 17 5.83 -4.83 -7.69
N SER A 18 5.40 -4.11 -6.65
CA SER A 18 4.05 -3.54 -6.60
C SER A 18 3.76 -2.61 -7.78
N SER A 19 4.73 -1.80 -8.19
CA SER A 19 4.56 -0.92 -9.35
C SER A 19 4.35 -1.69 -10.66
N ASP A 20 4.99 -2.84 -10.83
CA ASP A 20 4.83 -3.66 -12.03
C ASP A 20 3.41 -4.25 -12.11
N VAL A 21 2.92 -4.76 -10.98
CA VAL A 21 1.55 -5.29 -10.91
C VAL A 21 0.53 -4.19 -11.14
N LEU A 22 0.72 -3.04 -10.52
CA LEU A 22 -0.18 -1.91 -10.64
C LEU A 22 -0.23 -1.37 -12.08
N LYS A 23 0.89 -1.33 -12.78
CA LYS A 23 0.94 -0.94 -14.19
C LYS A 23 0.03 -1.82 -15.05
N GLU A 24 0.05 -3.13 -14.82
CA GLU A 24 -0.81 -4.07 -15.56
C GLU A 24 -2.28 -3.79 -15.29
N ILE A 25 -2.63 -3.56 -14.03
CA ILE A 25 -4.00 -3.28 -13.62
C ILE A 25 -4.50 -1.98 -14.24
N ILE A 26 -3.71 -0.93 -14.18
CA ILE A 26 -4.05 0.38 -14.74
C ILE A 26 -4.26 0.27 -16.25
N LYS A 27 -3.38 -0.46 -16.93
CA LYS A 27 -3.49 -0.66 -18.37
C LYS A 27 -4.79 -1.35 -18.76
N GLN A 28 -5.22 -2.34 -17.99
CA GLN A 28 -6.45 -3.09 -18.27
C GLN A 28 -7.71 -2.35 -17.86
N HIS A 29 -7.61 -1.40 -16.94
CA HIS A 29 -8.75 -0.72 -16.32
C HIS A 29 -8.60 0.81 -16.36
N SER A 30 -8.10 1.35 -17.46
CA SER A 30 -7.75 2.77 -17.56
C SER A 30 -8.93 3.73 -17.35
N ASN A 31 -10.16 3.27 -17.57
CA ASN A 31 -11.36 4.09 -17.41
C ASN A 31 -12.10 3.84 -16.09
N ASN A 32 -11.56 2.97 -15.24
CA ASN A 32 -12.20 2.62 -13.98
C ASN A 32 -11.50 3.30 -12.80
N PRO A 33 -12.25 3.68 -11.76
CA PRO A 33 -11.64 4.12 -10.52
C PRO A 33 -10.78 3.01 -9.93
N ILE A 34 -9.67 3.38 -9.31
CA ILE A 34 -8.78 2.42 -8.68
C ILE A 34 -8.74 2.70 -7.19
N VAL A 35 -9.06 1.67 -6.41
CA VAL A 35 -8.97 1.69 -4.96
C VAL A 35 -7.82 0.78 -4.56
N LEU A 36 -6.89 1.31 -3.81
CA LEU A 36 -5.77 0.55 -3.26
C LEU A 36 -6.05 0.27 -1.79
N LYS A 37 -6.13 -1.00 -1.44
CA LYS A 37 -6.17 -1.41 -0.04
C LYS A 37 -4.88 -2.15 0.28
N MET A 38 -4.25 -1.80 1.39
CA MET A 38 -2.96 -2.37 1.77
C MET A 38 -2.91 -2.64 3.26
N ASP A 39 -2.60 -3.88 3.61
CA ASP A 39 -2.39 -4.35 4.98
C ASP A 39 -1.35 -5.46 4.93
N ILE A 40 -0.06 -5.09 4.90
CA ILE A 40 1.03 -6.02 4.61
C ILE A 40 2.13 -6.00 5.68
N GLU A 41 1.75 -5.70 6.91
CA GLU A 41 2.57 -5.93 8.09
C GLU A 41 3.99 -5.35 8.02
N GLY A 42 4.13 -4.08 7.65
CA GLY A 42 5.40 -3.37 7.63
C GLY A 42 5.99 -3.15 6.24
N ALA A 43 5.51 -3.84 5.22
CA ALA A 43 6.00 -3.65 3.84
C ALA A 43 5.31 -2.49 3.11
N GLU A 44 4.32 -1.85 3.72
CA GLU A 44 3.57 -0.75 3.10
C GLU A 44 4.47 0.44 2.75
N TYR A 45 5.49 0.72 3.54
CA TYR A 45 6.41 1.84 3.29
C TYR A 45 7.15 1.68 1.97
N GLU A 46 7.73 0.51 1.75
CA GLU A 46 8.48 0.23 0.53
C GLU A 46 7.56 0.16 -0.69
N CYS A 47 6.36 -0.40 -0.53
CA CYS A 47 5.37 -0.46 -1.60
C CYS A 47 4.92 0.94 -2.03
N VAL A 48 4.61 1.81 -1.08
CA VAL A 48 4.18 3.18 -1.39
C VAL A 48 5.30 3.96 -2.08
N LYS A 49 6.53 3.82 -1.61
CA LYS A 49 7.69 4.45 -2.24
C LYS A 49 7.89 3.97 -3.67
N ASP A 50 7.75 2.67 -3.91
CA ASP A 50 7.89 2.09 -5.25
C ASP A 50 6.81 2.61 -6.19
N ILE A 51 5.57 2.64 -5.74
CA ILE A 51 4.43 3.14 -6.52
C ILE A 51 4.61 4.64 -6.83
N ASP A 52 5.05 5.42 -5.84
CA ASP A 52 5.33 6.84 -6.00
C ASP A 52 6.46 7.08 -7.02
N LYS A 53 7.55 6.36 -6.86
CA LYS A 53 8.71 6.48 -7.75
C LYS A 53 8.36 6.16 -9.20
N ALA A 54 7.44 5.23 -9.40
CA ALA A 54 6.93 4.88 -10.73
C ALA A 54 5.91 5.87 -11.29
N GLY A 55 5.51 6.87 -10.50
CA GLY A 55 4.52 7.89 -10.91
C GLY A 55 3.10 7.38 -10.94
N LEU A 56 2.81 6.26 -10.30
CA LEU A 56 1.51 5.59 -10.41
C LEU A 56 0.49 6.02 -9.36
N LEU A 57 0.90 6.70 -8.29
CA LEU A 57 -0.06 7.18 -7.28
C LEU A 57 -1.09 8.13 -7.89
N LYS A 58 -0.72 8.85 -8.93
CA LYS A 58 -1.64 9.76 -9.64
C LYS A 58 -2.78 9.04 -10.33
N LYS A 59 -2.68 7.74 -10.51
CA LYS A 59 -3.70 6.90 -11.15
C LYS A 59 -4.62 6.22 -10.14
N ILE A 60 -4.34 6.35 -8.87
CA ILE A 60 -5.14 5.76 -7.79
C ILE A 60 -6.06 6.84 -7.24
N ASP A 61 -7.32 6.47 -7.00
CA ASP A 61 -8.35 7.41 -6.54
C ASP A 61 -8.55 7.38 -5.03
N ILE A 62 -8.52 6.20 -4.45
CA ILE A 62 -8.75 6.00 -3.02
C ILE A 62 -7.70 5.04 -2.47
N VAL A 63 -7.21 5.33 -1.29
CA VAL A 63 -6.26 4.47 -0.57
C VAL A 63 -6.81 4.15 0.81
N PHE A 64 -6.81 2.86 1.15
CA PHE A 64 -7.04 2.36 2.49
C PHE A 64 -5.80 1.60 2.91
N MET A 65 -5.15 2.04 3.97
CA MET A 65 -3.87 1.46 4.36
C MET A 65 -3.75 1.34 5.86
N GLU A 66 -3.32 0.19 6.33
CA GLU A 66 -2.90 0.01 7.71
C GLU A 66 -1.37 0.15 7.75
N TRP A 67 -0.88 1.10 8.56
CA TRP A 67 0.55 1.26 8.74
C TRP A 67 0.99 0.54 10.02
N HIS A 68 2.23 0.08 10.02
CA HIS A 68 2.80 -0.70 11.11
C HIS A 68 4.19 -0.18 11.47
N ILE A 69 4.48 -0.10 12.75
CA ILE A 69 5.83 0.11 13.31
C ILE A 69 6.39 1.52 13.08
N LYS A 70 6.58 1.97 11.85
CA LYS A 70 7.28 3.21 11.53
C LYS A 70 6.41 4.47 11.56
N GLY A 71 5.14 4.36 11.95
CA GLY A 71 4.23 5.47 11.97
C GLY A 71 3.65 5.80 10.60
N TYR A 72 2.93 6.90 10.51
CA TYR A 72 2.17 7.23 9.30
C TYR A 72 2.81 8.34 8.45
N LYS A 73 3.71 9.13 9.02
CA LYS A 73 4.16 10.37 8.37
C LYS A 73 4.82 10.17 7.02
N GLN A 74 5.67 9.16 6.86
CA GLN A 74 6.28 8.87 5.57
C GLN A 74 5.24 8.63 4.48
N ILE A 75 4.20 7.90 4.84
CA ILE A 75 3.13 7.53 3.91
C ILE A 75 2.30 8.75 3.57
N THR A 76 1.85 9.49 4.59
CA THR A 76 1.00 10.66 4.36
C THR A 76 1.71 11.79 3.63
N ASP A 77 3.01 11.98 3.85
CA ASP A 77 3.79 12.95 3.09
C ASP A 77 3.80 12.61 1.59
N ILE A 78 3.96 11.33 1.28
CA ILE A 78 3.93 10.87 -0.12
C ILE A 78 2.53 11.04 -0.72
N LEU A 79 1.49 10.67 0.02
CA LEU A 79 0.11 10.82 -0.44
C LEU A 79 -0.24 12.29 -0.69
N GLU A 80 0.13 13.15 0.23
CA GLU A 80 -0.13 14.59 0.14
C GLU A 80 0.56 15.20 -1.08
N LYS A 81 1.82 14.84 -1.31
CA LYS A 81 2.58 15.26 -2.49
C LYS A 81 1.88 14.87 -3.80
N ASN A 82 1.14 13.78 -3.78
CA ASN A 82 0.43 13.28 -4.96
C ASN A 82 -1.04 13.70 -5.03
N GLY A 83 -1.44 14.69 -4.23
CA GLY A 83 -2.76 15.28 -4.32
C GLY A 83 -3.86 14.59 -3.54
N PHE A 84 -3.49 13.75 -2.59
CA PHE A 84 -4.47 13.10 -1.70
C PHE A 84 -4.77 13.95 -0.47
N ILE A 85 -6.01 13.91 -0.06
CA ILE A 85 -6.44 14.30 1.28
C ILE A 85 -6.46 13.02 2.11
N TRP A 86 -5.94 13.07 3.32
CA TRP A 86 -5.81 11.86 4.14
C TRP A 86 -6.34 12.07 5.55
N PHE A 87 -6.75 10.97 6.15
CA PHE A 87 -7.13 10.87 7.54
C PHE A 87 -6.41 9.70 8.16
N ASN A 88 -5.90 9.87 9.36
CA ASN A 88 -5.23 8.81 10.09
C ASN A 88 -5.93 8.56 11.41
N GLU A 89 -6.17 7.29 11.71
CA GLU A 89 -6.69 6.84 12.98
C GLU A 89 -5.68 5.88 13.60
N LYS A 90 -5.17 6.23 14.77
CA LYS A 90 -4.25 5.36 15.48
C LYS A 90 -5.01 4.24 16.15
N LEU A 91 -4.67 2.99 15.86
CA LEU A 91 -5.33 1.82 16.40
C LEU A 91 -4.64 1.29 17.65
N SER A 92 -3.30 1.35 17.67
CA SER A 92 -2.50 0.90 18.79
C SER A 92 -1.19 1.70 18.82
N GLY A 93 -0.28 1.37 19.72
CA GLY A 93 1.01 2.04 19.81
C GLY A 93 1.80 2.02 18.51
N ASN A 94 1.74 0.90 17.79
CA ASN A 94 2.57 0.64 16.61
C ASN A 94 1.78 0.47 15.32
N SER A 95 0.49 0.78 15.30
CA SER A 95 -0.31 0.67 14.09
C SER A 95 -1.41 1.71 14.03
N GLY A 96 -1.86 1.97 12.83
CA GLY A 96 -2.96 2.86 12.58
C GLY A 96 -3.53 2.64 11.18
N PHE A 97 -4.58 3.35 10.88
CA PHE A 97 -5.30 3.21 9.63
C PHE A 97 -5.35 4.55 8.91
N ILE A 98 -4.90 4.55 7.65
CA ILE A 98 -4.95 5.72 6.78
C ILE A 98 -6.06 5.52 5.76
N ARG A 99 -6.90 6.53 5.62
CA ARG A 99 -7.86 6.67 4.53
C ARG A 99 -7.49 7.90 3.74
N ALA A 100 -7.35 7.76 2.46
CA ALA A 100 -7.00 8.87 1.60
C ALA A 100 -7.80 8.83 0.31
N TYR A 101 -8.11 10.00 -0.20
CA TYR A 101 -8.82 10.12 -1.48
C TYR A 101 -8.25 11.31 -2.24
N ARG A 102 -8.36 11.21 -3.54
CA ARG A 102 -7.87 12.27 -4.41
C ARG A 102 -8.81 13.46 -4.35
N LYS A 103 -8.21 14.62 -4.20
CA LYS A 103 -8.93 15.87 -4.23
C LYS A 103 -9.52 16.04 -5.63
N SER A 104 -10.83 16.18 -5.72
CA SER A 104 -11.46 16.45 -7.01
C SER A 104 -11.17 17.88 -7.43
N VAL A 105 -11.00 18.03 -8.70
CA VAL A 105 -10.68 19.32 -9.32
C VAL A 105 -11.96 19.97 -9.81
#